data_92c1c21536cb7eef09d6bdeb5235b084
#
_entry.id   92c1c21536cb7eef09d6bdeb5235b084
#
_cell.length_a   1.000
_cell.length_b   1.000
_cell.length_c   1.000
_cell.angle_alpha   90.00
_cell.angle_beta   90.00
_cell.angle_gamma   90.00
#
_symmetry.space_group_name_H-M   'P 1'
#
loop_
_entity.id
_entity.type
_entity.pdbx_description
1 polymer ?
#
loop_
_entity_poly.entity_id
_entity_poly.type
_entity_poly.pdbx_seq_one_letter_code
_entity_poly.pdbx_strand_id
1 'polypeptide(L)'
;MNSRFRTHAILAALAATAALLASCKEPVKDKPRPAPSISAWIARDTTIDRTVQGVGTLVPQAQVDLRAEIAGRVAKIGFKEGQEVKQGQLLLKIADADLAATRDKAKASVDFMRQTLSRRKEQLAVQAVAQQDVDAAVQALASAEADLALAEAMLAKTEIRAPFSGRVGLTNAAVGQYLTPGQALSTMATVRPVRVEFQVPGDDVSQVRPGMDLKFRAWGAKDFNSAKIYATDPGVDSVSRSLRVRALWTGDTKGMVAGTAVEVSIQLSRAKAILMPPQGLGADARGPSVLVLRGGKATTVQVVVGRRTANAVEIVSGVKPGDTVLCNGAVPLKPGSVVMPSRYL
;
A
#
# COMPACT_ATOMS: atom_id res chain seq x y z
N MET A 1 -78.00 -60.94 -52.09
CA MET A 1 -78.56 -59.64 -51.55
C MET A 1 -77.71 -59.22 -50.39
N ASN A 2 -76.68 -58.31 -50.55
CA ASN A 2 -75.91 -57.58 -49.47
C ASN A 2 -74.55 -57.05 -49.88
N SER A 3 -74.28 -56.87 -51.24
CA SER A 3 -72.99 -56.32 -51.63
C SER A 3 -73.02 -54.80 -52.03
N ARG A 4 -74.22 -54.25 -52.22
CA ARG A 4 -74.34 -52.84 -52.67
C ARG A 4 -74.45 -51.80 -51.51
N PHE A 5 -74.78 -52.28 -50.34
CA PHE A 5 -74.84 -51.34 -49.14
C PHE A 5 -73.51 -51.06 -48.53
N ARG A 6 -72.51 -51.92 -48.69
CA ARG A 6 -71.18 -51.70 -48.11
C ARG A 6 -70.31 -50.68 -48.86
N THR A 7 -70.52 -50.58 -50.16
CA THR A 7 -69.73 -49.68 -51.05
C THR A 7 -70.19 -48.20 -50.86
N HIS A 8 -71.43 -47.93 -50.58
CA HIS A 8 -71.91 -46.57 -50.39
C HIS A 8 -71.56 -46.00 -48.99
N ALA A 9 -71.46 -46.86 -48.00
CA ALA A 9 -71.02 -46.40 -46.64
C ALA A 9 -69.55 -46.07 -46.64
N ILE A 10 -68.69 -46.74 -47.36
CA ILE A 10 -67.22 -46.43 -47.41
C ILE A 10 -66.97 -45.17 -48.26
N LEU A 11 -67.72 -44.90 -49.32
CA LEU A 11 -67.59 -43.66 -50.11
C LEU A 11 -68.11 -42.42 -49.31
N ALA A 12 -69.14 -42.56 -48.51
CA ALA A 12 -69.65 -41.49 -47.68
C ALA A 12 -68.67 -41.16 -46.50
N ALA A 13 -68.00 -42.17 -45.97
CA ALA A 13 -66.97 -41.95 -44.91
C ALA A 13 -65.68 -41.29 -45.46
N LEU A 14 -65.27 -41.62 -46.69
CA LEU A 14 -64.10 -40.98 -47.32
C LEU A 14 -64.37 -39.50 -47.74
N ALA A 15 -65.63 -39.19 -48.13
CA ALA A 15 -66.03 -37.83 -48.49
C ALA A 15 -66.09 -36.91 -47.19
N ALA A 16 -66.50 -37.48 -46.08
CA ALA A 16 -66.55 -36.74 -44.84
C ALA A 16 -65.13 -36.44 -44.21
N THR A 17 -64.18 -37.37 -44.45
CA THR A 17 -62.77 -37.14 -44.00
C THR A 17 -62.04 -36.15 -44.93
N ALA A 18 -62.37 -36.07 -46.22
CA ALA A 18 -61.79 -35.08 -47.14
C ALA A 18 -62.28 -33.62 -46.84
N ALA A 19 -63.55 -33.47 -46.37
CA ALA A 19 -64.13 -32.17 -46.02
C ALA A 19 -63.57 -31.61 -44.70
N LEU A 20 -63.07 -32.47 -43.76
CA LEU A 20 -62.45 -32.06 -42.54
C LEU A 20 -60.99 -31.59 -42.72
N LEU A 21 -60.34 -31.91 -43.81
CA LEU A 21 -58.96 -31.47 -44.09
C LEU A 21 -58.91 -30.15 -44.89
N ALA A 22 -60.04 -29.63 -45.35
CA ALA A 22 -60.16 -28.36 -46.10
C ALA A 22 -60.54 -27.16 -45.19
N SER A 23 -60.54 -27.32 -43.82
CA SER A 23 -60.77 -26.23 -42.89
C SER A 23 -59.59 -25.31 -42.82
N CYS A 24 -59.63 -24.28 -43.61
CA CYS A 24 -59.01 -22.97 -43.54
C CYS A 24 -57.83 -22.83 -42.60
N LYS A 25 -56.62 -22.83 -43.12
CA LYS A 25 -55.57 -21.94 -42.63
C LYS A 25 -55.97 -20.52 -43.02
N GLU A 26 -56.63 -19.84 -42.13
CA GLU A 26 -56.62 -18.37 -42.19
C GLU A 26 -55.17 -17.92 -42.13
N PRO A 27 -54.71 -17.02 -43.01
CA PRO A 27 -53.36 -16.44 -42.87
C PRO A 27 -53.35 -15.68 -41.54
N VAL A 28 -52.56 -16.22 -40.60
CA VAL A 28 -52.23 -15.47 -39.35
C VAL A 28 -51.65 -14.15 -39.84
N LYS A 29 -52.44 -13.08 -39.78
CA LYS A 29 -51.93 -11.71 -39.89
C LYS A 29 -50.88 -11.58 -38.82
N ASP A 30 -49.61 -11.63 -39.23
CA ASP A 30 -48.48 -11.31 -38.38
C ASP A 30 -48.79 -9.92 -37.75
N LYS A 31 -49.21 -9.94 -36.48
CA LYS A 31 -49.25 -8.68 -35.69
C LYS A 31 -47.84 -8.11 -35.82
N PRO A 32 -47.72 -6.84 -36.26
CA PRO A 32 -46.41 -6.22 -36.34
C PRO A 32 -45.74 -6.38 -34.98
N ARG A 33 -44.61 -7.11 -34.95
CA ARG A 33 -43.79 -7.25 -33.74
C ARG A 33 -43.53 -5.85 -33.25
N PRO A 34 -43.79 -5.53 -31.97
CA PRO A 34 -43.48 -4.21 -31.44
C PRO A 34 -42.01 -3.92 -31.78
N ALA A 35 -41.78 -2.74 -32.36
CA ALA A 35 -40.42 -2.32 -32.70
C ALA A 35 -39.56 -2.46 -31.46
N PRO A 36 -38.39 -3.10 -31.57
CA PRO A 36 -37.53 -3.31 -30.41
C PRO A 36 -37.22 -1.95 -29.74
N SER A 37 -37.50 -1.85 -28.47
CA SER A 37 -37.18 -0.64 -27.70
C SER A 37 -35.66 -0.56 -27.58
N ILE A 38 -35.08 0.41 -28.25
CA ILE A 38 -33.64 0.68 -28.22
C ILE A 38 -33.39 1.87 -27.32
N SER A 39 -32.55 1.67 -26.34
CA SER A 39 -32.08 2.77 -25.49
C SER A 39 -30.90 3.46 -26.18
N ALA A 40 -30.85 4.77 -26.10
CA ALA A 40 -29.74 5.57 -26.54
C ALA A 40 -29.07 6.26 -25.35
N TRP A 41 -27.80 6.50 -25.47
CA TRP A 41 -27.03 7.28 -24.50
C TRP A 41 -26.26 8.37 -25.23
N ILE A 42 -26.33 9.59 -24.72
CA ILE A 42 -25.63 10.74 -25.32
C ILE A 42 -24.27 10.87 -24.65
N ALA A 43 -23.23 10.81 -25.46
CA ALA A 43 -21.85 10.97 -24.98
C ALA A 43 -21.64 12.37 -24.39
N ARG A 44 -21.15 12.42 -23.16
CA ARG A 44 -20.83 13.66 -22.46
C ARG A 44 -19.48 13.55 -21.80
N ASP A 45 -18.76 14.67 -21.79
CA ASP A 45 -17.54 14.78 -20.97
C ASP A 45 -17.93 14.73 -19.50
N THR A 46 -17.39 13.76 -18.80
CA THR A 46 -17.54 13.62 -17.35
C THR A 46 -16.17 13.75 -16.71
N THR A 47 -16.08 14.52 -15.65
CA THR A 47 -14.83 14.59 -14.87
C THR A 47 -14.73 13.33 -13.99
N ILE A 48 -13.67 12.58 -14.16
CA ILE A 48 -13.37 11.42 -13.34
C ILE A 48 -12.14 11.68 -12.47
N ASP A 49 -12.22 11.27 -11.21
CA ASP A 49 -11.06 11.23 -10.33
C ASP A 49 -10.33 9.91 -10.57
N ARG A 50 -9.12 10.00 -11.09
CA ARG A 50 -8.24 8.83 -11.20
C ARG A 50 -7.60 8.59 -9.84
N THR A 51 -7.93 7.47 -9.23
CA THR A 51 -7.42 7.05 -7.94
C THR A 51 -6.72 5.71 -8.05
N VAL A 52 -5.62 5.57 -7.33
CA VAL A 52 -5.01 4.26 -7.02
C VAL A 52 -5.49 3.85 -5.64
N GLN A 53 -6.03 2.67 -5.54
CA GLN A 53 -6.46 2.07 -4.29
C GLN A 53 -5.68 0.77 -4.06
N GLY A 54 -5.41 0.47 -2.81
CA GLY A 54 -4.72 -0.77 -2.44
C GLY A 54 -4.61 -0.93 -0.94
N VAL A 55 -3.84 -1.92 -0.54
CA VAL A 55 -3.54 -2.20 0.86
C VAL A 55 -2.15 -1.72 1.17
N GLY A 56 -2.01 -0.93 2.23
CA GLY A 56 -0.74 -0.51 2.79
C GLY A 56 -0.56 -1.07 4.20
N THR A 57 0.57 -0.76 4.80
CA THR A 57 0.90 -1.15 6.17
C THR A 57 1.40 0.06 6.94
N LEU A 58 0.94 0.20 8.17
CA LEU A 58 1.48 1.18 9.11
C LEU A 58 2.82 0.68 9.64
N VAL A 59 3.86 1.47 9.50
CA VAL A 59 5.21 1.13 9.96
C VAL A 59 5.73 2.26 10.86
N PRO A 60 6.34 1.96 12.01
CA PRO A 60 6.92 3.00 12.84
C PRO A 60 8.05 3.71 12.09
N GLN A 61 8.31 4.98 12.41
CA GLN A 61 9.41 5.72 11.77
C GLN A 61 10.77 5.10 12.09
N ALA A 62 10.96 4.64 13.32
CA ALA A 62 12.13 3.90 13.74
C ALA A 62 11.70 2.72 14.62
N GLN A 63 12.37 1.60 14.43
CA GLN A 63 12.24 0.41 15.24
C GLN A 63 13.61 -0.20 15.42
N VAL A 64 13.91 -0.66 16.62
CA VAL A 64 15.18 -1.31 16.96
C VAL A 64 14.97 -2.44 17.97
N ASP A 65 15.72 -3.51 17.80
CA ASP A 65 15.84 -4.53 18.82
C ASP A 65 16.92 -4.08 19.81
N LEU A 66 16.54 -3.92 21.06
CA LEU A 66 17.46 -3.67 22.15
C LEU A 66 18.17 -4.97 22.49
N ARG A 67 19.50 -4.96 22.42
CA ARG A 67 20.34 -6.16 22.65
C ARG A 67 21.40 -5.84 23.68
N ALA A 68 21.81 -6.87 24.44
CA ALA A 68 22.96 -6.76 25.33
C ALA A 68 24.25 -6.64 24.50
N GLU A 69 25.09 -5.65 24.78
CA GLU A 69 26.38 -5.48 24.11
C GLU A 69 27.49 -6.26 24.80
N ILE A 70 27.35 -6.51 26.10
CA ILE A 70 28.32 -7.24 26.92
C ILE A 70 27.64 -8.34 27.72
N ALA A 71 28.44 -9.30 28.20
CA ALA A 71 27.99 -10.33 29.10
C ALA A 71 27.85 -9.77 30.54
N GLY A 72 26.88 -10.28 31.29
CA GLY A 72 26.72 -9.93 32.71
C GLY A 72 25.32 -10.20 33.23
N ARG A 73 25.17 -10.06 34.54
CA ARG A 73 23.89 -10.26 35.22
C ARG A 73 23.04 -8.98 35.19
N VAL A 74 21.75 -9.10 34.90
CA VAL A 74 20.82 -7.98 34.99
C VAL A 74 20.70 -7.50 36.45
N ALA A 75 21.12 -6.28 36.70
CA ALA A 75 21.01 -5.65 38.01
C ALA A 75 19.65 -4.96 38.18
N LYS A 76 19.16 -4.30 37.14
CA LYS A 76 17.90 -3.54 37.20
C LYS A 76 17.26 -3.42 35.82
N ILE A 77 15.92 -3.45 35.83
CA ILE A 77 15.09 -3.06 34.66
C ILE A 77 14.37 -1.77 35.04
N GLY A 78 14.54 -0.72 34.26
CA GLY A 78 14.08 0.64 34.53
C GLY A 78 12.83 1.07 33.76
N PHE A 79 12.11 0.13 33.15
CA PHE A 79 10.88 0.39 32.40
C PHE A 79 9.80 -0.65 32.71
N LYS A 80 8.56 -0.34 32.38
CA LYS A 80 7.45 -1.29 32.33
C LYS A 80 7.19 -1.67 30.86
N GLU A 81 6.77 -2.90 30.61
CA GLU A 81 6.38 -3.35 29.29
C GLU A 81 5.25 -2.48 28.70
N GLY A 82 5.39 -2.11 27.43
CA GLY A 82 4.47 -1.19 26.76
C GLY A 82 4.59 0.29 27.16
N GLN A 83 5.52 0.65 28.03
CA GLN A 83 5.72 2.04 28.48
C GLN A 83 6.33 2.90 27.38
N GLU A 84 5.91 4.16 27.32
CA GLU A 84 6.59 5.19 26.54
C GLU A 84 7.79 5.73 27.33
N VAL A 85 8.94 5.81 26.66
CA VAL A 85 10.21 6.24 27.22
C VAL A 85 10.81 7.36 26.38
N LYS A 86 11.63 8.20 27.01
CA LYS A 86 12.35 9.29 26.35
C LYS A 86 13.71 8.82 25.87
N GLN A 87 14.24 9.46 24.82
CA GLN A 87 15.62 9.25 24.38
C GLN A 87 16.60 9.42 25.54
N GLY A 88 17.60 8.51 25.65
CA GLY A 88 18.60 8.50 26.73
C GLY A 88 18.12 7.88 28.04
N GLN A 89 16.84 7.61 28.23
CA GLN A 89 16.32 6.97 29.44
C GLN A 89 16.96 5.59 29.64
N LEU A 90 17.42 5.32 30.89
CA LEU A 90 17.96 4.02 31.24
C LEU A 90 16.86 2.96 31.24
N LEU A 91 17.04 1.94 30.42
CA LEU A 91 16.08 0.84 30.26
C LEU A 91 16.50 -0.39 31.06
N LEU A 92 17.79 -0.75 30.99
CA LEU A 92 18.30 -1.90 31.69
C LEU A 92 19.74 -1.62 32.13
N LYS A 93 20.10 -2.11 33.30
CA LYS A 93 21.45 -2.04 33.84
C LYS A 93 21.97 -3.46 34.10
N ILE A 94 23.14 -3.74 33.56
CA ILE A 94 23.95 -4.94 33.84
C ILE A 94 24.81 -4.63 35.09
N ALA A 95 25.09 -5.61 35.94
CA ALA A 95 25.97 -5.48 37.05
C ALA A 95 27.35 -5.01 36.58
N ASP A 96 27.81 -3.92 37.16
CA ASP A 96 28.94 -3.13 36.64
C ASP A 96 30.07 -2.93 37.66
N ALA A 97 29.98 -3.54 38.84
CA ALA A 97 30.95 -3.31 39.94
C ALA A 97 32.41 -3.54 39.51
N ASP A 98 32.69 -4.63 38.77
CA ASP A 98 34.04 -4.97 38.32
C ASP A 98 34.55 -3.98 37.24
N LEU A 99 33.66 -3.55 36.34
CA LEU A 99 33.99 -2.57 35.31
C LEU A 99 34.16 -1.17 35.89
N ALA A 100 33.37 -0.81 36.91
CA ALA A 100 33.53 0.44 37.64
C ALA A 100 34.88 0.48 38.37
N ALA A 101 35.26 -0.62 39.04
CA ALA A 101 36.57 -0.72 39.69
C ALA A 101 37.72 -0.64 38.67
N THR A 102 37.56 -1.26 37.49
CA THR A 102 38.54 -1.16 36.41
C THR A 102 38.71 0.26 35.90
N ARG A 103 37.60 0.99 35.69
CA ARG A 103 37.61 2.38 35.29
C ARG A 103 38.29 3.25 36.35
N ASP A 104 37.99 3.04 37.66
CA ASP A 104 38.56 3.82 38.76
C ASP A 104 40.07 3.58 38.86
N LYS A 105 40.56 2.36 38.66
CA LYS A 105 41.99 2.04 38.56
C LYS A 105 42.65 2.79 37.39
N ALA A 106 42.04 2.76 36.19
CA ALA A 106 42.59 3.47 35.02
C ALA A 106 42.61 5.00 35.26
N LYS A 107 41.57 5.55 35.90
CA LYS A 107 41.52 6.97 36.29
C LYS A 107 42.63 7.34 37.24
N ALA A 108 42.90 6.53 38.26
CA ALA A 108 44.00 6.76 39.19
C ALA A 108 45.37 6.73 38.47
N SER A 109 45.54 5.88 37.45
CA SER A 109 46.75 5.84 36.61
C SER A 109 46.90 7.17 35.83
N VAL A 110 45.84 7.67 35.19
CA VAL A 110 45.87 8.97 34.49
C VAL A 110 46.26 10.10 35.44
N ASP A 111 45.67 10.15 36.63
CA ASP A 111 45.97 11.19 37.61
C ASP A 111 47.44 11.13 38.05
N PHE A 112 47.99 9.95 38.28
CA PHE A 112 49.40 9.76 38.61
C PHE A 112 50.34 10.18 37.45
N MET A 113 50.06 9.80 36.20
CA MET A 113 50.85 10.18 35.03
C MET A 113 50.77 11.68 34.75
N ARG A 114 49.61 12.31 34.98
CA ARG A 114 49.45 13.76 34.86
C ARG A 114 50.30 14.54 35.86
N GLN A 115 50.35 14.08 37.12
CA GLN A 115 51.21 14.65 38.14
C GLN A 115 52.70 14.44 37.79
N THR A 116 53.05 13.28 37.26
CA THR A 116 54.41 12.97 36.82
C THR A 116 54.88 13.86 35.69
N LEU A 117 54.00 14.09 34.70
CA LEU A 117 54.29 15.01 33.61
C LEU A 117 54.48 16.45 34.11
N SER A 118 53.62 16.90 35.05
CA SER A 118 53.77 18.25 35.64
C SER A 118 55.13 18.39 36.29
N ARG A 119 55.52 17.46 37.14
CA ARG A 119 56.85 17.44 37.80
C ARG A 119 58.01 17.42 36.79
N ARG A 120 57.92 16.62 35.70
CA ARG A 120 58.96 16.58 34.66
C ARG A 120 59.05 17.92 33.91
N LYS A 121 57.94 18.58 33.63
CA LYS A 121 57.95 19.93 33.04
C LYS A 121 58.57 20.97 33.94
N GLU A 122 58.29 20.96 35.26
CA GLU A 122 58.92 21.82 36.22
C GLU A 122 60.42 21.60 36.33
N GLN A 123 60.88 20.32 36.34
CA GLN A 123 62.30 19.94 36.33
C GLN A 123 63.01 20.37 35.04
N LEU A 124 62.34 20.30 33.89
CA LEU A 124 62.90 20.74 32.62
C LEU A 124 63.10 22.28 32.64
N ALA A 125 62.15 23.04 33.21
CA ALA A 125 62.28 24.50 33.31
C ALA A 125 63.49 24.95 34.01
N VAL A 126 64.04 24.15 34.97
CA VAL A 126 65.26 24.39 35.68
C VAL A 126 66.46 23.54 35.17
N GLN A 127 66.32 22.98 33.96
CA GLN A 127 67.31 22.17 33.29
C GLN A 127 67.79 20.92 34.10
N ALA A 128 66.95 20.41 35.02
CA ALA A 128 67.24 19.24 35.83
C ALA A 128 66.99 17.89 35.12
N VAL A 129 66.31 17.90 33.98
CA VAL A 129 66.00 16.70 33.15
C VAL A 129 66.08 17.04 31.66
N ALA A 130 66.26 16.04 30.79
CA ALA A 130 66.27 16.20 29.34
C ALA A 130 64.84 16.33 28.78
N GLN A 131 64.70 16.96 27.61
CA GLN A 131 63.43 17.02 26.86
C GLN A 131 62.85 15.64 26.63
N GLN A 132 63.70 14.63 26.38
CA GLN A 132 63.29 13.22 26.18
C GLN A 132 62.50 12.69 27.38
N ASP A 133 62.82 13.08 28.60
CA ASP A 133 62.10 12.63 29.82
C ASP A 133 60.69 13.22 29.89
N VAL A 134 60.50 14.45 29.41
CA VAL A 134 59.17 15.09 29.29
C VAL A 134 58.40 14.40 28.18
N ASP A 135 59.00 14.15 27.01
CA ASP A 135 58.37 13.48 25.90
C ASP A 135 57.91 12.06 26.28
N ALA A 136 58.73 11.33 27.04
CA ALA A 136 58.36 10.02 27.58
C ALA A 136 57.16 10.12 28.53
N ALA A 137 57.14 11.15 29.40
CA ALA A 137 56.01 11.37 30.33
C ALA A 137 54.72 11.76 29.58
N VAL A 138 54.80 12.51 28.47
CA VAL A 138 53.68 12.81 27.59
C VAL A 138 53.12 11.51 26.96
N GLN A 139 53.97 10.63 26.44
CA GLN A 139 53.53 9.36 25.87
C GLN A 139 52.89 8.45 26.94
N ALA A 140 53.46 8.40 28.14
CA ALA A 140 52.92 7.61 29.26
C ALA A 140 51.52 8.11 29.67
N LEU A 141 51.32 9.46 29.73
CA LEU A 141 49.99 10.03 30.01
C LEU A 141 49.00 9.68 28.89
N ALA A 142 49.38 9.83 27.63
CA ALA A 142 48.51 9.52 26.51
C ALA A 142 48.07 8.03 26.51
N SER A 143 48.99 7.11 26.85
CA SER A 143 48.64 5.69 27.00
C SER A 143 47.65 5.46 28.15
N ALA A 144 47.84 6.07 29.31
CA ALA A 144 46.94 5.95 30.45
C ALA A 144 45.53 6.55 30.16
N GLU A 145 45.49 7.67 29.43
CA GLU A 145 44.22 8.27 28.98
C GLU A 145 43.47 7.36 27.98
N ALA A 146 44.18 6.66 27.11
CA ALA A 146 43.57 5.67 26.22
C ALA A 146 43.00 4.45 26.97
N ASP A 147 43.72 3.96 27.99
CA ASP A 147 43.25 2.87 28.86
C ASP A 147 42.02 3.29 29.67
N LEU A 148 41.96 4.53 30.15
CA LEU A 148 40.77 5.08 30.83
C LEU A 148 39.58 5.14 29.86
N ALA A 149 39.79 5.66 28.66
CA ALA A 149 38.72 5.76 27.65
C ALA A 149 38.14 4.39 27.30
N LEU A 150 39.01 3.35 27.18
CA LEU A 150 38.58 1.97 26.97
C LEU A 150 37.73 1.46 28.15
N ALA A 151 38.16 1.68 29.39
CA ALA A 151 37.42 1.24 30.58
C ALA A 151 36.07 1.97 30.71
N GLU A 152 36.00 3.25 30.39
CA GLU A 152 34.75 4.02 30.35
C GLU A 152 33.79 3.52 29.27
N ALA A 153 34.28 3.22 28.08
CA ALA A 153 33.48 2.64 26.99
C ALA A 153 32.90 1.29 27.38
N MET A 154 33.66 0.43 28.06
CA MET A 154 33.17 -0.85 28.55
C MET A 154 32.11 -0.69 29.65
N LEU A 155 32.33 0.26 30.57
CA LEU A 155 31.35 0.55 31.61
C LEU A 155 30.06 1.14 31.03
N ALA A 156 30.14 1.99 30.01
CA ALA A 156 28.97 2.55 29.33
C ALA A 156 28.09 1.48 28.73
N LYS A 157 28.66 0.37 28.22
CA LYS A 157 27.90 -0.77 27.66
C LYS A 157 27.08 -1.54 28.69
N THR A 158 27.30 -1.33 30.00
CA THR A 158 26.45 -1.90 31.05
C THR A 158 25.09 -1.24 31.11
N GLU A 159 24.94 -0.04 30.59
CA GLU A 159 23.72 0.73 30.58
C GLU A 159 23.05 0.74 29.23
N ILE A 160 21.98 -0.02 29.10
CA ILE A 160 21.17 -0.03 27.89
C ILE A 160 20.15 1.10 27.98
N ARG A 161 20.33 2.11 27.13
CA ARG A 161 19.51 3.32 27.07
C ARG A 161 18.68 3.39 25.82
N ALA A 162 17.55 4.10 25.86
CA ALA A 162 16.67 4.33 24.74
C ALA A 162 17.38 5.17 23.66
N PRO A 163 17.57 4.66 22.42
CA PRO A 163 18.24 5.40 21.35
C PRO A 163 17.38 6.56 20.79
N PHE A 164 16.07 6.50 20.95
CA PHE A 164 15.10 7.54 20.59
C PHE A 164 13.90 7.49 21.52
N SER A 165 13.03 8.50 21.49
CA SER A 165 11.76 8.47 22.25
C SER A 165 10.73 7.58 21.57
N GLY A 166 10.10 6.66 22.32
CA GLY A 166 9.16 5.68 21.76
C GLY A 166 8.59 4.76 22.82
N ARG A 167 7.96 3.69 22.36
CA ARG A 167 7.38 2.66 23.23
C ARG A 167 8.26 1.43 23.25
N VAL A 168 8.54 0.93 24.43
CA VAL A 168 9.26 -0.33 24.64
C VAL A 168 8.24 -1.47 24.60
N GLY A 169 8.58 -2.55 23.90
CA GLY A 169 7.75 -3.75 23.81
C GLY A 169 7.84 -4.64 25.05
N LEU A 170 7.53 -5.92 24.84
CA LEU A 170 7.66 -6.93 25.89
C LEU A 170 9.15 -7.22 26.12
N THR A 171 9.50 -7.53 27.36
CA THR A 171 10.90 -7.87 27.70
C THR A 171 11.09 -9.39 27.81
N ASN A 172 12.23 -9.84 27.28
CA ASN A 172 12.68 -11.23 27.43
C ASN A 172 13.74 -11.37 28.54
N ALA A 173 13.98 -10.29 29.32
CA ALA A 173 14.98 -10.26 30.38
C ALA A 173 14.33 -10.19 31.77
N ALA A 174 14.95 -10.85 32.73
CA ALA A 174 14.54 -10.79 34.15
C ALA A 174 15.70 -10.28 35.02
N VAL A 175 15.39 -9.59 36.09
CA VAL A 175 16.39 -9.19 37.09
C VAL A 175 17.06 -10.46 37.66
N GLY A 176 18.40 -10.44 37.72
CA GLY A 176 19.21 -11.59 38.13
C GLY A 176 19.59 -12.56 37.00
N GLN A 177 18.98 -12.48 35.85
CA GLN A 177 19.34 -13.27 34.67
C GLN A 177 20.73 -12.89 34.14
N TYR A 178 21.49 -13.89 33.70
CA TYR A 178 22.77 -13.67 33.01
C TYR A 178 22.53 -13.48 31.52
N LEU A 179 23.06 -12.42 30.94
CA LEU A 179 22.96 -12.06 29.54
C LEU A 179 24.25 -12.40 28.80
N THR A 180 24.13 -12.71 27.51
CA THR A 180 25.26 -12.88 26.58
C THR A 180 25.24 -11.74 25.53
N PRO A 181 26.39 -11.37 24.97
CA PRO A 181 26.44 -10.37 23.89
C PRO A 181 25.55 -10.76 22.71
N GLY A 182 24.79 -9.80 22.16
CA GLY A 182 23.85 -10.03 21.09
C GLY A 182 22.46 -10.52 21.51
N GLN A 183 22.27 -10.93 22.77
CA GLN A 183 20.98 -11.41 23.26
C GLN A 183 19.91 -10.30 23.17
N ALA A 184 18.78 -10.61 22.53
CA ALA A 184 17.64 -9.70 22.43
C ALA A 184 16.94 -9.54 23.78
N LEU A 185 16.68 -8.31 24.17
CA LEU A 185 16.08 -7.93 25.45
C LEU A 185 14.63 -7.47 25.28
N SER A 186 14.39 -6.61 24.32
CA SER A 186 13.09 -6.04 23.98
C SER A 186 13.16 -5.38 22.61
N THR A 187 11.99 -5.06 22.04
CA THR A 187 11.91 -4.22 20.85
C THR A 187 11.44 -2.83 21.24
N MET A 188 11.96 -1.81 20.59
CA MET A 188 11.53 -0.43 20.79
C MET A 188 11.13 0.20 19.47
N ALA A 189 10.00 0.92 19.46
CA ALA A 189 9.46 1.55 18.26
C ALA A 189 8.98 2.98 18.57
N THR A 190 9.11 3.88 17.60
CA THR A 190 8.51 5.22 17.68
C THR A 190 6.98 5.12 17.65
N VAL A 191 6.32 5.92 18.49
CA VAL A 191 4.85 6.00 18.50
C VAL A 191 4.38 6.99 17.44
N ARG A 192 5.11 8.10 17.25
CA ARG A 192 4.85 9.17 16.27
C ARG A 192 6.18 9.76 15.80
N PRO A 193 6.23 10.18 14.52
CA PRO A 193 5.26 9.93 13.44
C PRO A 193 5.25 8.48 12.98
N VAL A 194 4.18 8.08 12.27
CA VAL A 194 4.03 6.75 11.67
C VAL A 194 4.15 6.87 10.15
N ARG A 195 4.73 5.87 9.51
CA ARG A 195 4.79 5.77 8.05
C ARG A 195 3.70 4.85 7.55
N VAL A 196 3.11 5.21 6.42
CA VAL A 196 2.26 4.32 5.62
C VAL A 196 3.12 3.83 4.47
N GLU A 197 3.38 2.53 4.40
CA GLU A 197 4.02 1.89 3.26
C GLU A 197 2.95 1.29 2.36
N PHE A 198 3.05 1.56 1.07
CA PHE A 198 2.07 1.18 0.08
C PHE A 198 2.76 0.85 -1.24
N GLN A 199 2.19 -0.06 -2.02
CA GLN A 199 2.68 -0.43 -3.34
C GLN A 199 1.75 0.10 -4.42
N VAL A 200 2.32 0.85 -5.38
CA VAL A 200 1.61 1.40 -6.54
C VAL A 200 1.85 0.50 -7.74
N PRO A 201 0.81 0.01 -8.41
CA PRO A 201 0.95 -0.78 -9.64
C PRO A 201 1.74 -0.04 -10.73
N GLY A 202 2.48 -0.78 -11.57
CA GLY A 202 3.36 -0.24 -12.59
C GLY A 202 2.72 0.77 -13.54
N ASP A 203 1.47 0.55 -13.91
CA ASP A 203 0.70 1.41 -14.83
C ASP A 203 0.48 2.83 -14.28
N ASP A 204 0.44 2.99 -12.96
CA ASP A 204 0.17 4.26 -12.29
C ASP A 204 1.43 4.96 -11.74
N VAL A 205 2.60 4.29 -11.80
CA VAL A 205 3.87 4.78 -11.25
C VAL A 205 4.25 6.16 -11.79
N SER A 206 4.05 6.39 -13.08
CA SER A 206 4.40 7.66 -13.74
C SER A 206 3.66 8.88 -13.19
N GLN A 207 2.56 8.68 -12.48
CA GLN A 207 1.70 9.74 -11.96
C GLN A 207 1.92 10.02 -10.46
N VAL A 208 2.60 9.12 -9.72
CA VAL A 208 2.86 9.30 -8.29
C VAL A 208 4.14 10.09 -8.06
N ARG A 209 4.06 11.11 -7.22
CA ARG A 209 5.18 12.01 -6.89
C ARG A 209 5.23 12.26 -5.39
N PRO A 210 6.44 12.48 -4.82
CA PRO A 210 6.57 13.06 -3.49
C PRO A 210 5.80 14.38 -3.39
N GLY A 211 5.20 14.62 -2.22
CA GLY A 211 4.35 15.78 -1.95
C GLY A 211 2.86 15.54 -2.15
N MET A 212 2.44 14.47 -2.81
CA MET A 212 1.02 14.12 -2.98
C MET A 212 0.41 13.64 -1.65
N ASP A 213 -0.90 13.88 -1.52
CA ASP A 213 -1.66 13.39 -0.37
C ASP A 213 -2.12 11.95 -0.61
N LEU A 214 -1.93 11.14 0.41
CA LEU A 214 -2.37 9.76 0.50
C LEU A 214 -3.44 9.67 1.58
N LYS A 215 -4.63 9.23 1.22
CA LYS A 215 -5.69 8.93 2.18
C LYS A 215 -5.59 7.47 2.61
N PHE A 216 -5.74 7.21 3.90
CA PHE A 216 -5.74 5.85 4.41
C PHE A 216 -6.72 5.69 5.58
N ARG A 217 -7.18 4.48 5.80
CA ARG A 217 -7.98 4.12 6.96
C ARG A 217 -7.63 2.71 7.43
N ALA A 218 -7.78 2.45 8.72
CA ALA A 218 -7.69 1.09 9.23
C ALA A 218 -8.80 0.24 8.62
N TRP A 219 -8.55 -1.04 8.47
CA TRP A 219 -9.54 -1.96 7.89
C TRP A 219 -10.85 -1.92 8.70
N GLY A 220 -11.97 -1.64 8.03
CA GLY A 220 -13.28 -1.51 8.66
C GLY A 220 -13.58 -0.16 9.33
N ALA A 221 -12.63 0.77 9.39
CA ALA A 221 -12.89 2.13 9.87
C ALA A 221 -13.69 2.94 8.84
N LYS A 222 -14.51 3.88 9.33
CA LYS A 222 -15.31 4.76 8.46
C LYS A 222 -14.51 5.95 7.95
N ASP A 223 -13.65 6.53 8.79
CA ASP A 223 -12.97 7.77 8.53
C ASP A 223 -11.59 7.55 7.90
N PHE A 224 -11.28 8.38 6.91
CA PHE A 224 -9.96 8.42 6.30
C PHE A 224 -9.06 9.43 7.02
N ASN A 225 -7.82 9.02 7.24
CA ASN A 225 -6.73 9.89 7.62
C ASN A 225 -5.96 10.33 6.38
N SER A 226 -5.24 11.45 6.47
CA SER A 226 -4.39 11.94 5.39
C SER A 226 -2.93 11.88 5.81
N ALA A 227 -2.11 11.31 4.92
CA ALA A 227 -0.65 11.27 5.06
C ALA A 227 -0.02 11.89 3.81
N LYS A 228 1.19 12.42 3.92
CA LYS A 228 1.89 13.03 2.80
C LYS A 228 2.98 12.09 2.29
N ILE A 229 2.97 11.80 0.99
CA ILE A 229 4.01 11.01 0.35
C ILE A 229 5.31 11.81 0.41
N TYR A 230 6.37 11.23 1.00
CA TYR A 230 7.67 11.88 1.12
C TYR A 230 8.77 11.18 0.33
N ALA A 231 8.61 9.90 0.02
CA ALA A 231 9.59 9.14 -0.72
C ALA A 231 8.95 8.01 -1.54
N THR A 232 9.58 7.69 -2.64
CA THR A 232 9.32 6.51 -3.46
C THR A 232 10.63 5.77 -3.68
N ASP A 233 10.57 4.46 -3.87
CA ASP A 233 11.77 3.71 -4.28
C ASP A 233 12.27 4.22 -5.64
N PRO A 234 13.58 4.11 -5.95
CA PRO A 234 14.14 4.59 -7.21
C PRO A 234 13.74 3.72 -8.41
N GLY A 235 13.24 2.53 -8.18
CA GLY A 235 12.84 1.57 -9.22
C GLY A 235 11.61 0.78 -8.85
N VAL A 236 11.01 0.21 -9.88
CA VAL A 236 9.88 -0.72 -9.76
C VAL A 236 10.42 -2.11 -9.46
N ASP A 237 9.84 -2.79 -8.48
CA ASP A 237 10.14 -4.18 -8.18
C ASP A 237 9.73 -5.06 -9.36
N SER A 238 10.66 -5.86 -9.88
CA SER A 238 10.47 -6.66 -11.10
C SER A 238 9.52 -7.84 -10.89
N VAL A 239 9.36 -8.32 -9.67
CA VAL A 239 8.50 -9.48 -9.34
C VAL A 239 7.06 -9.01 -9.14
N SER A 240 6.85 -8.02 -8.29
CA SER A 240 5.52 -7.47 -8.01
C SER A 240 5.05 -6.45 -9.04
N ARG A 241 5.95 -5.97 -9.92
CA ARG A 241 5.71 -4.88 -10.89
C ARG A 241 5.09 -3.65 -10.24
N SER A 242 5.53 -3.34 -9.04
CA SER A 242 4.98 -2.23 -8.25
C SER A 242 6.10 -1.33 -7.71
N LEU A 243 5.74 -0.07 -7.48
CA LEU A 243 6.61 0.91 -6.86
C LEU A 243 6.24 1.03 -5.38
N ARG A 244 7.22 0.87 -4.49
CA ARG A 244 7.02 1.11 -3.07
C ARG A 244 7.01 2.61 -2.79
N VAL A 245 5.99 3.05 -2.08
CA VAL A 245 5.77 4.44 -1.71
C VAL A 245 5.66 4.55 -0.19
N ARG A 246 6.23 5.61 0.36
CA ARG A 246 6.17 5.93 1.79
C ARG A 246 5.53 7.28 1.99
N ALA A 247 4.51 7.31 2.83
CA ALA A 247 3.87 8.53 3.28
C ALA A 247 4.03 8.70 4.79
N LEU A 248 4.19 9.94 5.23
CA LEU A 248 4.35 10.30 6.64
C LEU A 248 3.01 10.78 7.20
N TRP A 249 2.63 10.22 8.34
CA TRP A 249 1.46 10.61 9.10
C TRP A 249 1.83 11.05 10.51
N THR A 250 1.43 12.27 10.85
CA THR A 250 1.72 12.91 12.15
C THR A 250 0.51 12.95 13.09
N GLY A 251 -0.63 12.44 12.64
CA GLY A 251 -1.87 12.50 13.41
C GLY A 251 -1.90 11.57 14.62
N ASP A 252 -3.05 11.53 15.31
CA ASP A 252 -3.22 10.74 16.52
C ASP A 252 -3.38 9.25 16.21
N THR A 253 -2.46 8.44 16.72
CA THR A 253 -2.41 6.98 16.52
C THR A 253 -3.38 6.19 17.41
N LYS A 254 -4.37 6.83 18.04
CA LYS A 254 -5.34 6.14 18.91
C LYS A 254 -5.98 4.95 18.16
N GLY A 255 -5.74 3.76 18.70
CA GLY A 255 -6.27 2.51 18.14
C GLY A 255 -5.52 1.94 16.92
N MET A 256 -4.48 2.61 16.41
CA MET A 256 -3.65 2.10 15.32
C MET A 256 -2.29 1.67 15.84
N VAL A 257 -1.95 0.41 15.60
CA VAL A 257 -0.67 -0.19 15.99
C VAL A 257 0.20 -0.36 14.75
N ALA A 258 1.50 -0.20 14.90
CA ALA A 258 2.45 -0.53 13.84
C ALA A 258 2.28 -2.01 13.42
N GLY A 259 2.36 -2.28 12.12
CA GLY A 259 2.05 -3.58 11.54
C GLY A 259 0.59 -3.71 11.07
N THR A 260 -0.31 -2.78 11.43
CA THR A 260 -1.71 -2.82 10.98
C THR A 260 -1.81 -2.58 9.48
N ALA A 261 -2.57 -3.45 8.79
CA ALA A 261 -2.96 -3.23 7.41
C ALA A 261 -3.98 -2.08 7.31
N VAL A 262 -3.82 -1.25 6.30
CA VAL A 262 -4.68 -0.09 6.04
C VAL A 262 -5.13 -0.08 4.58
N GLU A 263 -6.36 0.37 4.35
CA GLU A 263 -6.80 0.72 3.01
C GLU A 263 -6.18 2.07 2.63
N VAL A 264 -5.59 2.13 1.45
CA VAL A 264 -4.92 3.33 0.93
C VAL A 264 -5.59 3.79 -0.34
N SER A 265 -5.74 5.11 -0.51
CA SER A 265 -6.24 5.75 -1.72
C SER A 265 -5.39 6.98 -2.04
N ILE A 266 -4.82 7.02 -3.24
CA ILE A 266 -4.09 8.18 -3.77
C ILE A 266 -4.91 8.77 -4.92
N GLN A 267 -5.21 10.04 -4.86
CA GLN A 267 -5.80 10.76 -5.98
C GLN A 267 -4.69 11.20 -6.94
N LEU A 268 -4.67 10.61 -8.14
CA LEU A 268 -3.62 10.87 -9.13
C LEU A 268 -3.91 12.15 -9.93
N SER A 269 -5.05 12.19 -10.60
CA SER A 269 -5.43 13.30 -11.45
C SER A 269 -6.95 13.38 -11.62
N ARG A 270 -7.43 14.54 -12.04
CA ARG A 270 -8.76 14.71 -12.60
C ARG A 270 -8.64 14.77 -14.11
N ALA A 271 -9.36 13.91 -14.79
CA ALA A 271 -9.36 13.84 -16.23
C ALA A 271 -10.79 13.93 -16.77
N LYS A 272 -10.96 14.57 -17.92
CA LYS A 272 -12.20 14.43 -18.67
C LYS A 272 -12.20 13.07 -19.36
N ALA A 273 -13.29 12.36 -19.24
CA ALA A 273 -13.51 11.07 -19.88
C ALA A 273 -14.96 10.91 -20.30
N ILE A 274 -15.18 10.12 -21.31
CA ILE A 274 -16.53 9.72 -21.73
C ILE A 274 -16.81 8.38 -21.04
N LEU A 275 -17.75 8.38 -20.08
CA LEU A 275 -18.16 7.20 -19.34
C LEU A 275 -19.45 6.65 -19.92
N MET A 276 -19.39 5.55 -20.62
CA MET A 276 -20.52 4.93 -21.29
C MET A 276 -21.08 3.75 -20.47
N PRO A 277 -22.41 3.53 -20.47
CA PRO A 277 -22.99 2.32 -19.91
C PRO A 277 -22.43 1.05 -20.58
N PRO A 278 -22.13 -0.03 -19.84
CA PRO A 278 -21.55 -1.25 -20.42
C PRO A 278 -22.41 -1.87 -21.54
N GLN A 279 -23.72 -1.67 -21.49
CA GLN A 279 -24.69 -2.19 -22.48
C GLN A 279 -24.51 -1.59 -23.88
N GLY A 280 -23.83 -0.45 -24.01
CA GLY A 280 -23.53 0.17 -25.30
C GLY A 280 -22.25 -0.36 -25.97
N LEU A 281 -21.43 -1.12 -25.25
CA LEU A 281 -20.18 -1.69 -25.78
C LEU A 281 -20.46 -3.02 -26.46
N GLY A 282 -20.15 -3.09 -27.73
CA GLY A 282 -20.10 -4.33 -28.52
C GLY A 282 -18.66 -4.68 -28.87
N ALA A 283 -18.53 -5.77 -29.63
CA ALA A 283 -17.28 -6.15 -30.27
C ALA A 283 -17.55 -6.69 -31.66
N ASP A 284 -16.68 -6.42 -32.60
CA ASP A 284 -16.67 -7.03 -33.91
C ASP A 284 -15.32 -7.75 -34.17
N ALA A 285 -15.11 -8.25 -35.39
CA ALA A 285 -13.88 -8.94 -35.73
C ALA A 285 -12.59 -8.08 -35.59
N ARG A 286 -12.73 -6.76 -35.50
CA ARG A 286 -11.63 -5.79 -35.35
C ARG A 286 -11.42 -5.34 -33.90
N GLY A 287 -12.31 -5.75 -32.97
CA GLY A 287 -12.21 -5.44 -31.56
C GLY A 287 -13.42 -4.70 -30.98
N PRO A 288 -13.24 -3.96 -29.85
CA PRO A 288 -14.32 -3.23 -29.20
C PRO A 288 -14.93 -2.18 -30.13
N SER A 289 -16.26 -2.14 -30.20
CA SER A 289 -16.99 -1.22 -31.07
C SER A 289 -18.28 -0.74 -30.40
N VAL A 290 -18.81 0.39 -30.87
CA VAL A 290 -20.09 0.94 -30.46
C VAL A 290 -20.94 1.28 -31.68
N LEU A 291 -22.25 1.27 -31.54
CA LEU A 291 -23.17 1.73 -32.56
C LEU A 291 -23.54 3.19 -32.30
N VAL A 292 -23.12 4.08 -33.18
CA VAL A 292 -23.44 5.51 -33.10
C VAL A 292 -24.55 5.84 -34.09
N LEU A 293 -25.53 6.60 -33.65
CA LEU A 293 -26.63 7.07 -34.50
C LEU A 293 -26.14 8.28 -35.32
N ARG A 294 -26.01 8.11 -36.63
CA ARG A 294 -25.63 9.19 -37.56
C ARG A 294 -26.69 9.31 -38.64
N GLY A 295 -27.37 10.46 -38.78
CA GLY A 295 -28.43 10.68 -39.77
C GLY A 295 -29.58 9.66 -39.70
N GLY A 296 -29.94 9.21 -38.49
CA GLY A 296 -31.01 8.22 -38.27
C GLY A 296 -30.59 6.77 -38.53
N LYS A 297 -29.32 6.50 -38.87
CA LYS A 297 -28.79 5.16 -39.13
C LYS A 297 -27.74 4.72 -38.12
N ALA A 298 -27.78 3.46 -37.74
CA ALA A 298 -26.78 2.85 -36.86
C ALA A 298 -25.45 2.67 -37.59
N THR A 299 -24.38 3.30 -37.14
CA THR A 299 -23.03 3.20 -37.71
C THR A 299 -22.10 2.59 -36.67
N THR A 300 -21.38 1.52 -37.06
CA THR A 300 -20.35 0.92 -36.19
C THR A 300 -19.12 1.80 -36.15
N VAL A 301 -18.66 2.13 -34.96
CA VAL A 301 -17.44 2.90 -34.70
C VAL A 301 -16.54 2.09 -33.79
N GLN A 302 -15.28 1.90 -34.21
CA GLN A 302 -14.27 1.27 -33.36
C GLN A 302 -13.89 2.20 -32.22
N VAL A 303 -13.73 1.65 -31.02
CA VAL A 303 -13.41 2.42 -29.82
C VAL A 303 -12.21 1.83 -29.10
N VAL A 304 -11.42 2.71 -28.49
CA VAL A 304 -10.41 2.33 -27.51
C VAL A 304 -11.03 2.45 -26.14
N VAL A 305 -11.04 1.33 -25.42
CA VAL A 305 -11.64 1.23 -24.10
C VAL A 305 -10.58 1.45 -23.04
N GLY A 306 -10.85 2.32 -22.05
CA GLY A 306 -10.03 2.55 -20.89
C GLY A 306 -10.44 1.69 -19.69
N ARG A 307 -10.53 2.30 -18.53
CA ARG A 307 -10.94 1.62 -17.29
C ARG A 307 -12.41 1.18 -17.35
N ARG A 308 -12.67 0.01 -16.77
CA ARG A 308 -14.02 -0.53 -16.61
C ARG A 308 -14.39 -0.56 -15.15
N THR A 309 -15.60 -0.13 -14.86
CA THR A 309 -16.24 -0.27 -13.54
C THR A 309 -17.50 -1.10 -13.67
N ALA A 310 -18.14 -1.45 -12.55
CA ALA A 310 -19.40 -2.19 -12.58
C ALA A 310 -20.51 -1.46 -13.38
N ASN A 311 -20.51 -0.12 -13.37
CA ASN A 311 -21.61 0.68 -13.93
C ASN A 311 -21.22 1.50 -15.18
N ALA A 312 -19.94 1.56 -15.54
CA ALA A 312 -19.47 2.38 -16.65
C ALA A 312 -18.17 1.85 -17.28
N VAL A 313 -18.00 2.17 -18.55
CA VAL A 313 -16.79 1.90 -19.32
C VAL A 313 -16.24 3.23 -19.85
N GLU A 314 -14.97 3.50 -19.58
CA GLU A 314 -14.28 4.66 -20.11
C GLU A 314 -13.97 4.46 -21.60
N ILE A 315 -14.36 5.44 -22.42
CA ILE A 315 -14.02 5.47 -23.85
C ILE A 315 -12.89 6.50 -24.03
N VAL A 316 -11.71 6.01 -24.42
CA VAL A 316 -10.52 6.84 -24.63
C VAL A 316 -10.56 7.53 -26.00
N SER A 317 -11.04 6.81 -27.03
CA SER A 317 -11.18 7.36 -28.37
C SER A 317 -12.25 6.62 -29.18
N GLY A 318 -12.71 7.24 -30.25
CA GLY A 318 -13.72 6.69 -31.17
C GLY A 318 -15.10 7.35 -31.04
N VAL A 319 -15.46 7.87 -29.87
CA VAL A 319 -16.74 8.60 -29.61
C VAL A 319 -16.39 10.05 -29.24
N LYS A 320 -17.20 10.99 -29.72
CA LYS A 320 -17.08 12.42 -29.39
C LYS A 320 -18.22 12.84 -28.48
N PRO A 321 -18.03 13.88 -27.63
CA PRO A 321 -19.13 14.49 -26.92
C PRO A 321 -20.23 14.94 -27.87
N GLY A 322 -21.49 14.61 -27.56
CA GLY A 322 -22.65 14.84 -28.44
C GLY A 322 -23.06 13.65 -29.30
N ASP A 323 -22.18 12.65 -29.49
CA ASP A 323 -22.55 11.43 -30.21
C ASP A 323 -23.66 10.65 -29.45
N THR A 324 -24.65 10.16 -30.18
CA THR A 324 -25.70 9.30 -29.65
C THR A 324 -25.31 7.83 -29.85
N VAL A 325 -25.00 7.14 -28.77
CA VAL A 325 -24.64 5.72 -28.79
C VAL A 325 -25.86 4.88 -28.49
N LEU A 326 -26.09 3.86 -29.29
CA LEU A 326 -27.18 2.92 -29.10
C LEU A 326 -26.76 1.86 -28.06
N CYS A 327 -27.46 1.88 -26.94
CA CYS A 327 -27.29 0.88 -25.88
C CYS A 327 -28.29 -0.24 -26.14
N ASN A 328 -27.78 -1.40 -26.47
CA ASN A 328 -28.56 -2.49 -26.99
C ASN A 328 -29.60 -3.04 -25.99
N GLY A 329 -30.86 -3.09 -26.46
CA GLY A 329 -31.82 -4.04 -25.96
C GLY A 329 -31.58 -5.44 -26.63
N ALA A 330 -32.47 -6.39 -26.40
CA ALA A 330 -32.37 -7.81 -26.77
C ALA A 330 -32.25 -8.13 -28.28
N VAL A 331 -32.06 -7.16 -29.19
CA VAL A 331 -32.03 -7.39 -30.63
C VAL A 331 -30.71 -6.94 -31.25
N PRO A 332 -29.98 -7.82 -31.95
CA PRO A 332 -28.75 -7.45 -32.64
C PRO A 332 -29.08 -6.50 -33.81
N LEU A 333 -28.64 -5.25 -33.68
CA LEU A 333 -28.75 -4.26 -34.74
C LEU A 333 -27.66 -4.50 -35.80
N LYS A 334 -28.08 -4.53 -37.06
CA LYS A 334 -27.14 -4.54 -38.16
C LYS A 334 -26.67 -3.13 -38.49
N PRO A 335 -25.40 -2.93 -38.87
CA PRO A 335 -24.94 -1.65 -39.40
C PRO A 335 -25.82 -1.18 -40.57
N GLY A 336 -26.18 0.10 -40.59
CA GLY A 336 -27.06 0.70 -41.60
C GLY A 336 -28.55 0.64 -41.29
N SER A 337 -28.98 -0.06 -40.23
CA SER A 337 -30.41 -0.09 -39.85
C SER A 337 -30.88 1.32 -39.45
N VAL A 338 -32.06 1.68 -39.93
CA VAL A 338 -32.75 2.91 -39.45
C VAL A 338 -33.30 2.64 -38.07
N VAL A 339 -32.94 3.49 -37.11
CA VAL A 339 -33.24 3.29 -35.69
C VAL A 339 -33.79 4.56 -35.10
N MET A 340 -34.91 4.45 -34.40
CA MET A 340 -35.46 5.53 -33.56
C MET A 340 -35.32 5.06 -32.10
N PRO A 341 -34.48 5.76 -31.28
CA PRO A 341 -34.38 5.45 -29.85
C PRO A 341 -35.73 5.67 -29.15
N SER A 342 -36.14 4.69 -28.37
CA SER A 342 -37.38 4.76 -27.58
C SER A 342 -37.14 5.35 -26.18
N ARG A 343 -35.86 5.33 -25.73
CA ARG A 343 -35.45 5.84 -24.40
C ARG A 343 -34.05 6.38 -24.45
N TYR A 344 -33.78 7.46 -23.74
CA TYR A 344 -32.44 7.99 -23.45
C TYR A 344 -32.04 7.60 -22.01
N LEU A 345 -30.79 7.12 -21.82
CA LEU A 345 -30.22 6.73 -20.54
C LEU A 345 -29.48 7.91 -19.91
#